data_8eec7f0ef3ebdb59416a6af90500cb63
#
_entry.id   8eec7f0ef3ebdb59416a6af90500cb63
#
_cell.length_a   1.000
_cell.length_b   1.000
_cell.length_c   1.000
_cell.angle_alpha   90.00
_cell.angle_beta   90.00
_cell.angle_gamma   90.00
#
_symmetry.space_group_name_H-M   'P 1'
#
loop_
_entity.id
_entity.type
_entity.pdbx_description
1 polymer ?
#
loop_
_entity_poly.entity_id
_entity_poly.type
_entity_poly.pdbx_seq_one_letter_code
_entity_poly.pdbx_strand_id
1 'polypeptide(L)'
;MIMNTAAPALPRELRPMRPSDPLVTQSSPRVRRLLGERLELVEELWQTVLRSECPPEQAERLLRLKQLCDPENPASDTSAAIVALIREMDLAEAIAAARAFSLYFQLVNILEQHIEEDTYLDSLSGQDEPIPADPFQPPLASQVEPATFRQLFERLRSLNVPPARLEGLLHDLDLRLVFTAHPTEIVRHTVRHKQRRVANLIQRLEQANGLSLDDTLVIRRQLEEEIRLWWRTDELHQFKPTVLDEVDYALHYFQQVLFEAMPQLRQRLRAALSTSYPDVEPPRDAFCTFGSWVGSDRDGNPSVTPEITWRTACYQRQLMLERYIKSVSELRDQLSISMQWSQISPALLESLEMDRLRFPEIYEERAARYRLEPYRLKLSYTLRRLQLTHQRNQQLAEAGWESPCDGHTGVVSAWSAEGNNGGSGLGSAPELHFSSADEFRASLELIAESLEATGLSCEPLQTLISQMHIFAFCLASLD
;
A
#
# COMPACT_ATOMS: atom_id res chain seq x y z
N MET A 1 -5.50 42.66 -35.20
CA MET A 1 -4.30 42.55 -34.35
C MET A 1 -4.51 41.32 -33.51
N ILE A 2 -4.18 40.14 -34.05
CA ILE A 2 -4.38 38.83 -33.41
C ILE A 2 -3.10 38.57 -32.63
N MET A 3 -3.19 38.63 -31.31
CA MET A 3 -2.09 38.28 -30.42
C MET A 3 -1.80 36.78 -30.57
N ASN A 4 -0.59 36.51 -31.03
CA ASN A 4 0.00 35.18 -31.14
C ASN A 4 0.38 34.74 -29.71
N THR A 5 -0.57 34.16 -28.98
CA THR A 5 -0.29 33.51 -27.71
C THR A 5 0.21 32.10 -28.03
N ALA A 6 1.53 31.92 -27.94
CA ALA A 6 2.12 30.59 -27.90
C ALA A 6 1.38 29.77 -26.81
N ALA A 7 0.92 28.58 -27.17
CA ALA A 7 0.30 27.66 -26.22
C ALA A 7 1.25 27.45 -25.02
N PRO A 8 0.76 27.52 -23.78
CA PRO A 8 1.60 27.29 -22.63
C PRO A 8 2.22 25.90 -22.73
N ALA A 9 3.53 25.83 -22.53
CA ALA A 9 4.22 24.55 -22.45
C ALA A 9 3.58 23.73 -21.31
N LEU A 10 3.29 22.47 -21.59
CA LEU A 10 2.78 21.53 -20.57
C LEU A 10 3.65 21.60 -19.31
N PRO A 11 3.06 21.61 -18.12
CA PRO A 11 3.79 21.51 -16.85
C PRO A 11 4.79 20.36 -16.89
N ARG A 12 5.94 20.52 -16.25
CA ARG A 12 7.02 19.52 -16.24
C ARG A 12 6.53 18.13 -15.77
N GLU A 13 5.54 18.12 -14.90
CA GLU A 13 4.90 16.95 -14.27
C GLU A 13 3.99 16.16 -15.24
N LEU A 14 3.64 16.72 -16.40
CA LEU A 14 2.79 16.06 -17.42
C LEU A 14 3.56 15.63 -18.67
N ARG A 15 4.88 15.66 -18.65
CA ARG A 15 5.69 15.21 -19.78
C ARG A 15 6.15 13.78 -19.53
N PRO A 16 5.97 12.85 -20.50
CA PRO A 16 6.57 11.51 -20.40
C PRO A 16 8.09 11.63 -20.23
N MET A 17 8.67 10.79 -19.40
CA MET A 17 10.11 10.72 -19.17
C MET A 17 10.85 10.59 -20.50
N ARG A 18 11.87 11.42 -20.67
CA ARG A 18 12.75 11.38 -21.85
C ARG A 18 14.05 10.66 -21.49
N PRO A 19 14.72 10.05 -22.47
CA PRO A 19 16.09 9.56 -22.27
C PRO A 19 17.06 10.63 -21.75
N SER A 20 16.74 11.92 -21.96
CA SER A 20 17.50 13.09 -21.48
C SER A 20 17.04 13.60 -20.10
N ASP A 21 16.03 13.04 -19.48
CA ASP A 21 15.57 13.48 -18.16
C ASP A 21 16.61 13.12 -17.08
N PRO A 22 16.80 13.99 -16.06
CA PRO A 22 17.82 13.79 -15.03
C PRO A 22 17.75 12.43 -14.33
N LEU A 23 16.56 11.89 -14.11
CA LEU A 23 16.35 10.55 -13.52
C LEU A 23 16.84 9.44 -14.46
N VAL A 24 16.57 9.56 -15.77
CA VAL A 24 17.00 8.58 -16.77
C VAL A 24 18.51 8.71 -17.06
N THR A 25 19.06 9.92 -17.08
CA THR A 25 20.50 10.13 -17.31
C THR A 25 21.35 9.67 -16.14
N GLN A 26 20.80 9.67 -14.92
CA GLN A 26 21.46 9.16 -13.71
C GLN A 26 21.26 7.67 -13.49
N SER A 27 20.34 7.02 -14.23
CA SER A 27 20.08 5.59 -14.13
C SER A 27 21.22 4.77 -14.74
N SER A 28 21.38 3.54 -14.24
CA SER A 28 22.36 2.61 -14.81
C SER A 28 22.10 2.31 -16.29
N PRO A 29 23.13 1.95 -17.09
CA PRO A 29 22.94 1.57 -18.49
C PRO A 29 21.93 0.44 -18.68
N ARG A 30 21.80 -0.44 -17.67
CA ARG A 30 20.82 -1.54 -17.65
C ARG A 30 19.40 -1.00 -17.57
N VAL A 31 19.12 -0.10 -16.62
CA VAL A 31 17.79 0.51 -16.44
C VAL A 31 17.37 1.29 -17.67
N ARG A 32 18.29 2.07 -18.28
CA ARG A 32 18.00 2.81 -19.53
C ARG A 32 17.62 1.90 -20.70
N ARG A 33 18.30 0.77 -20.85
CA ARG A 33 17.98 -0.20 -21.90
C ARG A 33 16.62 -0.85 -21.65
N LEU A 34 16.36 -1.27 -20.42
CA LEU A 34 15.07 -1.86 -20.04
C LEU A 34 13.91 -0.88 -20.27
N LEU A 35 14.10 0.40 -19.94
CA LEU A 35 13.10 1.45 -20.25
C LEU A 35 12.79 1.49 -21.73
N GLY A 36 13.81 1.56 -22.61
CA GLY A 36 13.62 1.59 -24.04
C GLY A 36 12.83 0.37 -24.55
N GLU A 37 13.26 -0.83 -24.18
CA GLU A 37 12.59 -2.09 -24.56
C GLU A 37 11.13 -2.15 -24.08
N ARG A 38 10.84 -1.64 -22.88
CA ARG A 38 9.48 -1.59 -22.31
C ARG A 38 8.59 -0.56 -22.99
N LEU A 39 9.12 0.62 -23.26
CA LEU A 39 8.39 1.66 -23.99
C LEU A 39 8.03 1.17 -25.39
N GLU A 40 8.96 0.55 -26.11
CA GLU A 40 8.71 -0.05 -27.42
C GLU A 40 7.62 -1.12 -27.35
N LEU A 41 7.66 -2.01 -26.36
CA LEU A 41 6.65 -3.05 -26.14
C LEU A 41 5.26 -2.45 -25.89
N VAL A 42 5.16 -1.49 -24.98
CA VAL A 42 3.88 -0.85 -24.64
C VAL A 42 3.33 -0.09 -25.84
N GLU A 43 4.18 0.60 -26.58
CA GLU A 43 3.79 1.31 -27.79
C GLU A 43 3.28 0.35 -28.87
N GLU A 44 3.97 -0.76 -29.10
CA GLU A 44 3.54 -1.78 -30.05
C GLU A 44 2.17 -2.39 -29.67
N LEU A 45 2.00 -2.72 -28.37
CA LEU A 45 0.73 -3.25 -27.88
C LEU A 45 -0.41 -2.25 -27.99
N TRP A 46 -0.17 -0.99 -27.63
CA TRP A 46 -1.14 0.09 -27.77
C TRP A 46 -1.54 0.30 -29.24
N GLN A 47 -0.58 0.35 -30.16
CA GLN A 47 -0.84 0.42 -31.60
C GLN A 47 -1.65 -0.77 -32.11
N THR A 48 -1.32 -1.99 -31.64
CA THR A 48 -2.04 -3.22 -32.01
C THR A 48 -3.49 -3.17 -31.55
N VAL A 49 -3.72 -2.68 -30.33
CA VAL A 49 -5.08 -2.52 -29.80
C VAL A 49 -5.85 -1.47 -30.61
N LEU A 50 -5.28 -0.31 -30.92
CA LEU A 50 -5.94 0.70 -31.73
C LEU A 50 -6.31 0.18 -33.14
N ARG A 51 -5.41 -0.55 -33.80
CA ARG A 51 -5.69 -1.13 -35.12
C ARG A 51 -6.79 -2.20 -35.08
N SER A 52 -6.95 -2.89 -33.95
CA SER A 52 -7.99 -3.92 -33.79
C SER A 52 -9.35 -3.39 -33.34
N GLU A 53 -9.37 -2.24 -32.64
CA GLU A 53 -10.58 -1.72 -31.99
C GLU A 53 -11.16 -0.49 -32.69
N CYS A 54 -10.38 0.23 -33.50
CA CYS A 54 -10.82 1.40 -34.24
C CYS A 54 -10.95 1.11 -35.74
N PRO A 55 -11.82 1.85 -36.46
CA PRO A 55 -11.81 1.84 -37.95
C PRO A 55 -10.41 2.14 -38.48
N PRO A 56 -9.99 1.52 -39.61
CA PRO A 56 -8.61 1.65 -40.10
C PRO A 56 -8.16 3.10 -40.31
N GLU A 57 -9.03 3.95 -40.88
CA GLU A 57 -8.74 5.37 -41.14
C GLU A 57 -8.55 6.17 -39.83
N GLN A 58 -9.35 5.84 -38.81
CA GLN A 58 -9.24 6.46 -37.49
C GLN A 58 -7.96 6.02 -36.78
N ALA A 59 -7.64 4.73 -36.82
CA ALA A 59 -6.40 4.21 -36.22
C ALA A 59 -5.17 4.88 -36.86
N GLU A 60 -5.12 5.02 -38.19
CA GLU A 60 -4.02 5.69 -38.89
C GLU A 60 -3.89 7.16 -38.49
N ARG A 61 -5.03 7.89 -38.37
CA ARG A 61 -5.03 9.29 -37.90
C ARG A 61 -4.48 9.42 -36.48
N LEU A 62 -4.86 8.51 -35.57
CA LEU A 62 -4.36 8.50 -34.18
C LEU A 62 -2.86 8.24 -34.14
N LEU A 63 -2.37 7.26 -34.91
CA LEU A 63 -0.95 6.95 -35.01
C LEU A 63 -0.14 8.10 -35.61
N ARG A 64 -0.67 8.75 -36.61
CA ARG A 64 -0.06 9.94 -37.21
C ARG A 64 -0.02 11.11 -36.22
N LEU A 65 -1.09 11.31 -35.44
CA LEU A 65 -1.13 12.35 -34.42
C LEU A 65 -0.04 12.09 -33.36
N LYS A 66 0.14 10.83 -32.92
CA LYS A 66 1.21 10.47 -32.00
C LYS A 66 2.60 10.76 -32.58
N GLN A 67 2.84 10.41 -33.84
CA GLN A 67 4.12 10.69 -34.52
C GLN A 67 4.42 12.18 -34.62
N LEU A 68 3.39 13.03 -34.85
CA LEU A 68 3.56 14.47 -34.87
C LEU A 68 3.82 15.07 -33.47
N CYS A 69 3.32 14.43 -32.43
CA CYS A 69 3.56 14.82 -31.04
C CYS A 69 4.91 14.32 -30.49
N ASP A 70 5.63 13.49 -31.25
CA ASP A 70 6.92 12.97 -30.82
C ASP A 70 7.96 14.12 -30.77
N PRO A 71 8.60 14.32 -29.59
CA PRO A 71 9.59 15.40 -29.43
C PRO A 71 10.85 15.23 -30.29
N GLU A 72 11.15 14.04 -30.75
CA GLU A 72 12.30 13.75 -31.61
C GLU A 72 12.02 14.03 -33.11
N ASN A 73 10.79 14.40 -33.42
CA ASN A 73 10.42 14.72 -34.80
C ASN A 73 10.99 16.11 -35.22
N PRO A 74 11.95 16.17 -36.16
CA PRO A 74 12.64 17.40 -36.52
C PRO A 74 11.83 18.36 -37.38
N ALA A 75 10.56 18.08 -37.72
CA ALA A 75 9.74 18.92 -38.59
C ALA A 75 9.40 20.27 -37.91
N SER A 76 9.79 21.37 -38.52
CA SER A 76 9.69 22.73 -37.98
C SER A 76 8.26 23.26 -37.82
N ASP A 77 7.24 22.59 -38.34
CA ASP A 77 5.83 23.02 -38.28
C ASP A 77 4.86 21.93 -37.82
N THR A 78 5.28 21.16 -36.85
CA THR A 78 4.45 20.08 -36.24
C THR A 78 3.18 20.63 -35.60
N SER A 79 3.24 21.83 -34.99
CA SER A 79 2.10 22.42 -34.30
C SER A 79 0.93 22.75 -35.25
N ALA A 80 1.22 23.30 -36.46
CA ALA A 80 0.19 23.59 -37.46
C ALA A 80 -0.43 22.27 -37.99
N ALA A 81 0.38 21.25 -38.22
CA ALA A 81 -0.07 19.95 -38.72
C ALA A 81 -0.96 19.23 -37.67
N ILE A 82 -0.60 19.29 -36.38
CA ILE A 82 -1.40 18.75 -35.26
C ILE A 82 -2.77 19.46 -35.22
N VAL A 83 -2.79 20.78 -35.23
CA VAL A 83 -4.03 21.58 -35.21
C VAL A 83 -4.90 21.28 -36.43
N ALA A 84 -4.31 21.15 -37.61
CA ALA A 84 -5.06 20.80 -38.82
C ALA A 84 -5.72 19.43 -38.70
N LEU A 85 -4.96 18.42 -38.25
CA LEU A 85 -5.45 17.05 -38.06
C LEU A 85 -6.60 16.99 -37.04
N ILE A 86 -6.48 17.71 -35.92
CA ILE A 86 -7.52 17.75 -34.88
C ILE A 86 -8.79 18.44 -35.39
N ARG A 87 -8.67 19.49 -36.23
CA ARG A 87 -9.83 20.20 -36.79
C ARG A 87 -10.62 19.38 -37.82
N GLU A 88 -10.01 18.38 -38.43
CA GLU A 88 -10.65 17.44 -39.34
C GLU A 88 -11.44 16.34 -38.65
N MET A 89 -11.20 16.11 -37.34
CA MET A 89 -11.88 15.10 -36.55
C MET A 89 -13.32 15.53 -36.23
N ASP A 90 -14.24 14.60 -36.36
CA ASP A 90 -15.57 14.73 -35.75
C ASP A 90 -15.54 14.53 -34.24
N LEU A 91 -16.68 14.74 -33.56
CA LEU A 91 -16.75 14.60 -32.11
C LEU A 91 -16.43 13.17 -31.63
N ALA A 92 -16.88 12.16 -32.36
CA ALA A 92 -16.66 10.77 -31.98
C ALA A 92 -15.17 10.39 -32.12
N GLU A 93 -14.54 10.85 -33.20
CA GLU A 93 -13.11 10.68 -33.43
C GLU A 93 -12.27 11.43 -32.37
N ALA A 94 -12.66 12.66 -32.02
CA ALA A 94 -11.98 13.44 -30.97
C ALA A 94 -12.07 12.77 -29.59
N ILE A 95 -13.22 12.19 -29.25
CA ILE A 95 -13.39 11.40 -28.02
C ILE A 95 -12.49 10.17 -28.04
N ALA A 96 -12.45 9.44 -29.17
CA ALA A 96 -11.59 8.27 -29.31
C ALA A 96 -10.10 8.66 -29.24
N ALA A 97 -9.71 9.82 -29.79
CA ALA A 97 -8.35 10.35 -29.67
C ALA A 97 -7.99 10.64 -28.20
N ALA A 98 -8.84 11.34 -27.48
CA ALA A 98 -8.64 11.64 -26.08
C ALA A 98 -8.47 10.34 -25.24
N ARG A 99 -9.31 9.32 -25.49
CA ARG A 99 -9.21 8.02 -24.84
C ARG A 99 -7.92 7.27 -25.19
N ALA A 100 -7.52 7.29 -26.46
CA ALA A 100 -6.30 6.63 -26.93
C ALA A 100 -5.06 7.21 -26.24
N PHE A 101 -4.96 8.53 -26.14
CA PHE A 101 -3.86 9.20 -25.46
C PHE A 101 -3.94 9.06 -23.94
N SER A 102 -5.12 9.09 -23.33
CA SER A 102 -5.30 8.80 -21.90
C SER A 102 -4.75 7.41 -21.57
N LEU A 103 -5.17 6.37 -22.31
CA LEU A 103 -4.67 5.01 -22.14
C LEU A 103 -3.14 4.93 -22.33
N TYR A 104 -2.60 5.58 -23.37
CA TYR A 104 -1.16 5.60 -23.62
C TYR A 104 -0.39 6.18 -22.45
N PHE A 105 -0.79 7.36 -21.95
CA PHE A 105 -0.11 7.98 -20.80
C PHE A 105 -0.25 7.16 -19.53
N GLN A 106 -1.38 6.52 -19.30
CA GLN A 106 -1.54 5.63 -18.14
C GLN A 106 -0.61 4.42 -18.22
N LEU A 107 -0.40 3.84 -19.40
CA LEU A 107 0.56 2.76 -19.62
C LEU A 107 2.01 3.23 -19.41
N VAL A 108 2.36 4.43 -19.90
CA VAL A 108 3.68 5.03 -19.69
C VAL A 108 3.91 5.32 -18.21
N ASN A 109 2.93 5.87 -17.49
CA ASN A 109 3.05 6.12 -16.05
C ASN A 109 3.30 4.82 -15.24
N ILE A 110 2.69 3.71 -15.65
CA ILE A 110 2.98 2.40 -15.03
C ILE A 110 4.45 2.02 -15.24
N LEU A 111 5.00 2.25 -16.43
CA LEU A 111 6.41 1.98 -16.70
C LEU A 111 7.33 2.91 -15.91
N GLU A 112 7.01 4.20 -15.83
CA GLU A 112 7.79 5.18 -15.07
C GLU A 112 7.88 4.79 -13.59
N GLN A 113 6.77 4.37 -12.97
CA GLN A 113 6.76 3.87 -11.60
C GLN A 113 7.69 2.64 -11.42
N HIS A 114 7.67 1.70 -12.36
CA HIS A 114 8.55 0.54 -12.32
C HIS A 114 10.03 0.90 -12.45
N ILE A 115 10.35 1.91 -13.25
CA ILE A 115 11.74 2.38 -13.42
C ILE A 115 12.25 3.05 -12.16
N GLU A 116 11.40 3.84 -11.49
CA GLU A 116 11.74 4.42 -10.19
C GLU A 116 12.04 3.32 -9.18
N GLU A 117 11.22 2.26 -9.15
CA GLU A 117 11.46 1.08 -8.31
C GLU A 117 12.78 0.37 -8.67
N ASP A 118 13.06 0.14 -9.96
CA ASP A 118 14.28 -0.52 -10.41
C ASP A 118 15.53 0.35 -10.15
N THR A 119 15.43 1.65 -10.38
CA THR A 119 16.52 2.59 -10.06
C THR A 119 16.82 2.59 -8.57
N TYR A 120 15.76 2.54 -7.75
CA TYR A 120 15.88 2.42 -6.31
C TYR A 120 16.53 1.08 -5.91
N LEU A 121 16.10 -0.04 -6.49
CA LEU A 121 16.66 -1.37 -6.24
C LEU A 121 18.12 -1.48 -6.71
N ASP A 122 18.46 -0.89 -7.85
CA ASP A 122 19.84 -0.79 -8.33
C ASP A 122 20.71 0.03 -7.37
N SER A 123 20.18 1.10 -6.78
CA SER A 123 20.86 1.89 -5.74
C SER A 123 21.07 1.10 -4.45
N LEU A 124 20.20 0.12 -4.16
CA LEU A 124 20.33 -0.81 -3.04
C LEU A 124 21.39 -1.89 -3.28
N SER A 125 21.51 -2.35 -4.52
CA SER A 125 22.43 -3.41 -4.94
C SER A 125 23.79 -2.87 -5.38
N GLY A 126 23.90 -1.54 -5.53
CA GLY A 126 25.09 -0.86 -6.03
C GLY A 126 26.30 -1.16 -5.17
N GLN A 127 27.18 -1.90 -5.79
CA GLN A 127 28.56 -2.07 -5.40
C GLN A 127 29.18 -0.68 -5.23
N ASP A 128 29.61 -0.40 -4.02
CA ASP A 128 30.61 0.57 -3.62
C ASP A 128 31.07 1.56 -4.71
N GLU A 129 30.31 2.64 -4.93
CA GLU A 129 31.00 3.87 -5.33
C GLU A 129 31.87 4.28 -4.12
N PRO A 130 33.18 4.42 -4.30
CA PRO A 130 34.06 4.74 -3.20
C PRO A 130 33.61 6.06 -2.56
N ILE A 131 33.37 6.02 -1.26
CA ILE A 131 33.13 7.21 -0.42
C ILE A 131 34.24 8.21 -0.78
N PRO A 132 33.90 9.48 -1.15
CA PRO A 132 34.92 10.48 -1.48
C PRO A 132 35.97 10.53 -0.36
N ALA A 133 37.22 10.43 -0.71
CA ALA A 133 38.33 10.34 0.24
C ALA A 133 38.52 11.61 1.13
N ASP A 134 37.77 12.67 0.86
CA ASP A 134 37.78 13.90 1.63
C ASP A 134 36.35 14.24 2.13
N PRO A 135 36.05 14.04 3.43
CA PRO A 135 34.76 14.36 4.02
C PRO A 135 34.49 15.88 4.10
N PHE A 136 35.44 16.73 3.77
CA PHE A 136 35.33 18.20 3.82
C PHE A 136 35.21 18.86 2.44
N GLN A 137 35.35 18.12 1.35
CA GLN A 137 34.99 18.66 0.04
C GLN A 137 33.48 18.65 -0.13
N PRO A 138 32.83 19.83 -0.36
CA PRO A 138 31.44 19.84 -0.72
C PRO A 138 31.26 19.02 -2.00
N PRO A 139 30.36 18.07 -2.05
CA PRO A 139 30.13 17.25 -3.24
C PRO A 139 29.82 18.18 -4.41
N LEU A 140 30.64 18.14 -5.45
CA LEU A 140 30.39 18.79 -6.71
C LEU A 140 29.04 18.24 -7.27
N ALA A 141 28.00 19.04 -7.15
CA ALA A 141 26.76 19.06 -7.93
C ALA A 141 25.95 17.76 -8.14
N SER A 142 26.25 16.68 -7.48
CA SER A 142 25.32 15.54 -7.37
C SER A 142 25.07 15.24 -5.90
N GLN A 143 24.24 16.07 -5.28
CA GLN A 143 23.60 15.75 -4.00
C GLN A 143 22.57 14.64 -4.27
N VAL A 144 23.04 13.43 -4.51
CA VAL A 144 22.16 12.26 -4.41
C VAL A 144 21.81 12.16 -2.94
N GLU A 145 20.61 12.53 -2.58
CA GLU A 145 20.09 12.29 -1.24
C GLU A 145 20.14 10.79 -0.96
N PRO A 146 20.47 10.38 0.27
CA PRO A 146 20.51 8.97 0.61
C PRO A 146 19.11 8.36 0.37
N ALA A 147 19.00 7.51 -0.65
CA ALA A 147 17.73 6.87 -1.03
C ALA A 147 17.32 5.76 -0.06
N THR A 148 18.21 5.34 0.86
CA THR A 148 17.96 4.21 1.75
C THR A 148 18.40 4.52 3.18
N PHE A 149 17.74 3.86 4.15
CA PHE A 149 18.15 3.94 5.56
C PHE A 149 19.61 3.51 5.77
N ARG A 150 20.09 2.53 5.00
CA ARG A 150 21.47 2.06 5.07
C ARG A 150 22.42 3.18 4.69
N GLN A 151 22.24 3.80 3.55
CA GLN A 151 23.05 4.93 3.09
C GLN A 151 22.97 6.12 4.05
N LEU A 152 21.78 6.40 4.59
CA LEU A 152 21.59 7.45 5.58
C LEU A 152 22.42 7.19 6.85
N PHE A 153 22.32 6.01 7.44
CA PHE A 153 23.05 5.71 8.67
C PHE A 153 24.56 5.58 8.44
N GLU A 154 25.00 5.06 7.30
CA GLU A 154 26.42 5.05 6.91
C GLU A 154 26.97 6.48 6.78
N ARG A 155 26.19 7.39 6.17
CA ARG A 155 26.55 8.81 6.07
C ARG A 155 26.58 9.49 7.44
N LEU A 156 25.59 9.26 8.30
CA LEU A 156 25.59 9.79 9.68
C LEU A 156 26.80 9.29 10.47
N ARG A 157 27.18 8.04 10.30
CA ARG A 157 28.38 7.45 10.92
C ARG A 157 29.65 8.09 10.39
N SER A 158 29.75 8.33 9.08
CA SER A 158 30.92 9.01 8.47
C SER A 158 31.06 10.46 8.96
N LEU A 159 29.95 11.12 9.28
CA LEU A 159 29.91 12.45 9.89
C LEU A 159 30.14 12.43 11.40
N ASN A 160 30.48 11.27 11.98
CA ASN A 160 30.71 11.07 13.43
C ASN A 160 29.55 11.54 14.31
N VAL A 161 28.28 11.31 13.86
CA VAL A 161 27.09 11.58 14.68
C VAL A 161 27.10 10.63 15.90
N PRO A 162 27.07 11.13 17.14
CA PRO A 162 27.10 10.29 18.32
C PRO A 162 25.86 9.40 18.44
N PRO A 163 25.99 8.12 18.86
CA PRO A 163 24.86 7.19 19.06
C PRO A 163 23.74 7.80 19.92
N ALA A 164 24.05 8.40 21.06
CA ALA A 164 23.09 9.01 21.96
C ALA A 164 22.26 10.13 21.33
N ARG A 165 22.85 10.89 20.38
CA ARG A 165 22.10 11.91 19.64
C ARG A 165 21.12 11.29 18.65
N LEU A 166 21.56 10.23 17.96
CA LEU A 166 20.71 9.49 17.04
C LEU A 166 19.54 8.81 17.76
N GLU A 167 19.83 8.18 18.91
CA GLU A 167 18.83 7.54 19.76
C GLU A 167 17.76 8.52 20.22
N GLY A 168 18.14 9.72 20.67
CA GLY A 168 17.19 10.78 21.02
C GLY A 168 16.29 11.18 19.84
N LEU A 169 16.87 11.35 18.63
CA LEU A 169 16.08 11.67 17.42
C LEU A 169 15.13 10.55 17.03
N LEU A 170 15.55 9.28 17.13
CA LEU A 170 14.70 8.14 16.82
C LEU A 170 13.60 7.92 17.86
N HIS A 171 13.88 8.21 19.12
CA HIS A 171 12.88 8.16 20.19
C HIS A 171 11.76 9.20 19.97
N ASP A 172 12.12 10.39 19.51
CA ASP A 172 11.17 11.49 19.26
C ASP A 172 10.53 11.41 17.87
N LEU A 173 10.87 10.39 17.07
CA LEU A 173 10.34 10.24 15.72
C LEU A 173 8.84 9.91 15.79
N ASP A 174 8.02 10.83 15.30
CA ASP A 174 6.58 10.70 15.19
C ASP A 174 6.11 11.31 13.86
N LEU A 175 5.80 10.45 12.91
CA LEU A 175 5.33 10.83 11.58
C LEU A 175 3.86 10.50 11.46
N ARG A 176 3.04 11.49 11.13
CA ARG A 176 1.62 11.29 10.87
C ARG A 176 1.27 11.74 9.45
N LEU A 177 0.96 10.75 8.60
CA LEU A 177 0.55 10.99 7.22
C LEU A 177 -0.96 11.11 7.15
N VAL A 178 -1.48 12.25 6.66
CA VAL A 178 -2.92 12.53 6.64
C VAL A 178 -3.44 12.42 5.21
N PHE A 179 -4.43 11.54 5.01
CA PHE A 179 -5.15 11.41 3.75
C PHE A 179 -6.22 12.50 3.65
N THR A 180 -6.15 13.31 2.61
CA THR A 180 -7.11 14.38 2.33
C THR A 180 -8.16 13.93 1.32
N ALA A 181 -9.36 14.51 1.36
CA ALA A 181 -10.44 14.22 0.45
C ALA A 181 -10.25 14.99 -0.88
N HIS A 182 -10.23 14.25 -2.02
CA HIS A 182 -10.19 14.81 -3.36
C HIS A 182 -11.22 14.13 -4.26
N PRO A 183 -12.49 14.55 -4.18
CA PRO A 183 -13.60 13.86 -4.87
C PRO A 183 -13.46 13.85 -6.39
N THR A 184 -12.70 14.80 -6.96
CA THR A 184 -12.45 14.88 -8.41
C THR A 184 -11.41 13.89 -8.93
N GLU A 185 -10.65 13.27 -8.04
CA GLU A 185 -9.55 12.36 -8.40
C GLU A 185 -9.93 10.87 -8.24
N ILE A 186 -11.20 10.58 -7.97
CA ILE A 186 -11.64 9.20 -7.76
C ILE A 186 -11.61 8.43 -9.09
N VAL A 187 -10.60 7.60 -9.25
CA VAL A 187 -10.49 6.66 -10.37
C VAL A 187 -11.40 5.46 -10.13
N ARG A 188 -12.14 5.03 -11.15
CA ARG A 188 -12.99 3.83 -11.05
C ARG A 188 -12.18 2.62 -10.59
N HIS A 189 -12.75 1.87 -9.66
CA HIS A 189 -12.17 0.64 -9.12
C HIS A 189 -11.74 -0.35 -10.22
N THR A 190 -12.55 -0.47 -11.29
CA THR A 190 -12.25 -1.32 -12.44
C THR A 190 -10.99 -0.86 -13.20
N VAL A 191 -10.74 0.44 -13.32
CA VAL A 191 -9.54 0.99 -13.98
C VAL A 191 -8.31 0.70 -13.12
N ARG A 192 -8.37 0.96 -11.81
CA ARG A 192 -7.28 0.62 -10.87
C ARG A 192 -6.88 -0.85 -10.91
N HIS A 193 -7.87 -1.75 -10.99
CA HIS A 193 -7.58 -3.18 -11.16
C HIS A 193 -6.84 -3.49 -12.46
N LYS A 194 -7.20 -2.83 -13.55
CA LYS A 194 -6.51 -3.01 -14.84
C LYS A 194 -5.08 -2.48 -14.79
N GLN A 195 -4.88 -1.28 -14.25
CA GLN A 195 -3.54 -0.71 -14.03
C GLN A 195 -2.65 -1.69 -13.26
N ARG A 196 -3.16 -2.23 -12.15
CA ARG A 196 -2.41 -3.20 -11.34
C ARG A 196 -2.12 -4.51 -12.07
N ARG A 197 -3.07 -5.02 -12.86
CA ARG A 197 -2.85 -6.25 -13.65
C ARG A 197 -1.80 -6.03 -14.71
N VAL A 198 -1.83 -4.90 -15.41
CA VAL A 198 -0.79 -4.51 -16.37
C VAL A 198 0.57 -4.39 -15.68
N ALA A 199 0.66 -3.67 -14.54
CA ALA A 199 1.87 -3.55 -13.76
C ALA A 199 2.46 -4.92 -13.37
N ASN A 200 1.63 -5.82 -12.82
CA ASN A 200 2.06 -7.18 -12.45
C ASN A 200 2.55 -8.01 -13.65
N LEU A 201 1.92 -7.84 -14.82
CA LEU A 201 2.36 -8.57 -16.04
C LEU A 201 3.70 -8.04 -16.56
N ILE A 202 3.92 -6.71 -16.50
CA ILE A 202 5.20 -6.08 -16.82
C ILE A 202 6.28 -6.59 -15.87
N GLN A 203 6.03 -6.57 -14.57
CA GLN A 203 6.96 -7.08 -13.56
C GLN A 203 7.31 -8.56 -13.78
N ARG A 204 6.35 -9.39 -14.16
CA ARG A 204 6.60 -10.80 -14.50
C ARG A 204 7.49 -10.96 -15.73
N LEU A 205 7.36 -10.10 -16.74
CA LEU A 205 8.27 -10.08 -17.89
C LEU A 205 9.71 -9.76 -17.50
N GLU A 206 9.92 -8.95 -16.48
CA GLU A 206 11.24 -8.53 -15.98
C GLU A 206 11.94 -9.57 -15.13
N GLN A 207 11.19 -10.19 -14.25
CA GLN A 207 11.69 -11.31 -13.42
C GLN A 207 12.04 -12.53 -14.27
N ALA A 208 11.74 -12.46 -15.55
CA ALA A 208 11.86 -13.51 -16.55
C ALA A 208 13.28 -13.73 -17.09
N ASN A 209 14.33 -13.34 -16.39
CA ASN A 209 15.70 -13.78 -16.70
C ASN A 209 15.80 -15.32 -16.56
N GLY A 210 15.22 -16.04 -17.53
CA GLY A 210 15.13 -17.52 -17.55
C GLY A 210 13.78 -18.08 -18.00
N LEU A 211 12.77 -17.23 -18.33
CA LEU A 211 11.53 -17.71 -18.95
C LEU A 211 11.81 -18.31 -20.34
N SER A 212 11.05 -19.33 -20.67
CA SER A 212 11.01 -19.84 -22.04
C SER A 212 10.39 -18.80 -22.97
N LEU A 213 10.69 -18.90 -24.27
CA LEU A 213 10.04 -18.09 -25.31
C LEU A 213 8.51 -18.20 -25.22
N ASP A 214 8.00 -19.39 -24.91
CA ASP A 214 6.57 -19.66 -24.80
C ASP A 214 5.94 -18.88 -23.64
N ASP A 215 6.60 -18.80 -22.48
CA ASP A 215 6.10 -18.03 -21.32
C ASP A 215 6.06 -16.54 -21.62
N THR A 216 7.08 -16.01 -22.30
CA THR A 216 7.14 -14.62 -22.72
C THR A 216 5.98 -14.28 -23.69
N LEU A 217 5.70 -15.15 -24.64
CA LEU A 217 4.58 -14.97 -25.57
C LEU A 217 3.22 -15.02 -24.86
N VAL A 218 3.08 -15.89 -23.84
CA VAL A 218 1.86 -15.96 -23.03
C VAL A 218 1.63 -14.64 -22.26
N ILE A 219 2.66 -14.12 -21.61
CA ILE A 219 2.55 -12.86 -20.85
C ILE A 219 2.24 -11.69 -21.80
N ARG A 220 2.91 -11.62 -22.96
CA ARG A 220 2.64 -10.60 -23.96
C ARG A 220 1.19 -10.64 -24.47
N ARG A 221 0.63 -11.81 -24.70
CA ARG A 221 -0.79 -11.97 -25.07
C ARG A 221 -1.71 -11.52 -23.94
N GLN A 222 -1.40 -11.86 -22.69
CA GLN A 222 -2.16 -11.41 -21.53
C GLN A 222 -2.13 -9.87 -21.38
N LEU A 223 -1.00 -9.24 -21.65
CA LEU A 223 -0.88 -7.77 -21.67
C LEU A 223 -1.77 -7.15 -22.76
N GLU A 224 -1.71 -7.68 -23.98
CA GLU A 224 -2.55 -7.20 -25.09
C GLU A 224 -4.03 -7.32 -24.76
N GLU A 225 -4.46 -8.47 -24.22
CA GLU A 225 -5.84 -8.71 -23.78
C GLU A 225 -6.26 -7.72 -22.70
N GLU A 226 -5.42 -7.45 -21.69
CA GLU A 226 -5.74 -6.52 -20.60
C GLU A 226 -5.82 -5.08 -21.10
N ILE A 227 -4.94 -4.65 -21.99
CA ILE A 227 -4.97 -3.31 -22.61
C ILE A 227 -6.24 -3.17 -23.49
N ARG A 228 -6.63 -4.21 -24.24
CA ARG A 228 -7.87 -4.24 -25.03
C ARG A 228 -9.12 -4.17 -24.13
N LEU A 229 -9.15 -4.90 -23.02
CA LEU A 229 -10.22 -4.81 -22.03
C LEU A 229 -10.27 -3.43 -21.39
N TRP A 230 -9.12 -2.80 -21.18
CA TRP A 230 -9.06 -1.43 -20.65
C TRP A 230 -9.59 -0.42 -21.67
N TRP A 231 -9.20 -0.52 -22.92
CA TRP A 231 -9.77 0.28 -24.01
C TRP A 231 -11.30 0.26 -24.03
N ARG A 232 -11.93 -0.89 -23.78
CA ARG A 232 -13.39 -1.05 -23.75
C ARG A 232 -14.04 -0.66 -22.41
N THR A 233 -13.27 -0.26 -21.43
CA THR A 233 -13.76 0.13 -20.10
C THR A 233 -13.98 1.63 -20.02
N ASP A 234 -15.15 2.07 -19.52
CA ASP A 234 -15.37 3.48 -19.25
C ASP A 234 -14.48 3.97 -18.10
N GLU A 235 -13.76 5.08 -18.33
CA GLU A 235 -12.91 5.71 -17.32
C GLU A 235 -13.71 6.65 -16.41
N LEU A 236 -14.74 7.29 -16.96
CA LEU A 236 -15.56 8.24 -16.22
C LEU A 236 -16.66 7.54 -15.40
N HIS A 237 -16.91 8.07 -14.22
CA HIS A 237 -18.10 7.70 -13.45
C HIS A 237 -19.36 8.26 -14.13
N GLN A 238 -20.38 7.42 -14.30
CA GLN A 238 -21.69 7.83 -14.82
C GLN A 238 -22.58 8.49 -13.76
N PHE A 239 -22.15 8.49 -12.51
CA PHE A 239 -22.83 9.09 -11.37
C PHE A 239 -21.84 9.93 -10.55
N LYS A 240 -22.37 10.88 -9.79
CA LYS A 240 -21.55 11.67 -8.87
C LYS A 240 -21.11 10.77 -7.70
N PRO A 241 -19.81 10.61 -7.46
CA PRO A 241 -19.34 9.83 -6.31
C PRO A 241 -19.88 10.37 -4.99
N THR A 242 -20.18 9.47 -4.06
CA THR A 242 -20.57 9.78 -2.69
C THR A 242 -19.34 9.88 -1.79
N VAL A 243 -19.50 10.41 -0.58
CA VAL A 243 -18.42 10.44 0.41
C VAL A 243 -17.93 9.02 0.77
N LEU A 244 -18.82 8.03 0.77
CA LEU A 244 -18.42 6.64 1.02
C LEU A 244 -17.62 6.03 -0.15
N ASP A 245 -17.84 6.46 -1.38
CA ASP A 245 -17.00 6.09 -2.53
C ASP A 245 -15.59 6.67 -2.39
N GLU A 246 -15.47 7.90 -1.85
CA GLU A 246 -14.18 8.51 -1.51
C GLU A 246 -13.46 7.74 -0.41
N VAL A 247 -14.20 7.33 0.62
CA VAL A 247 -13.67 6.49 1.71
C VAL A 247 -13.14 5.18 1.16
N ASP A 248 -13.91 4.47 0.32
CA ASP A 248 -13.47 3.23 -0.32
C ASP A 248 -12.20 3.43 -1.17
N TYR A 249 -12.15 4.55 -1.89
CA TYR A 249 -10.96 4.91 -2.67
C TYR A 249 -9.71 5.07 -1.82
N ALA A 250 -9.79 5.83 -0.71
CA ALA A 250 -8.67 6.02 0.20
C ALA A 250 -8.27 4.71 0.89
N LEU A 251 -9.23 3.95 1.39
CA LEU A 251 -8.98 2.69 2.11
C LEU A 251 -8.41 1.58 1.21
N HIS A 252 -8.61 1.68 -0.09
CA HIS A 252 -7.99 0.78 -1.05
C HIS A 252 -6.45 0.78 -0.94
N TYR A 253 -5.83 1.96 -0.80
CA TYR A 253 -4.37 2.06 -0.64
C TYR A 253 -3.88 1.44 0.65
N PHE A 254 -4.64 1.57 1.73
CA PHE A 254 -4.32 0.89 2.99
C PHE A 254 -4.33 -0.62 2.82
N GLN A 255 -5.38 -1.17 2.20
CA GLN A 255 -5.52 -2.62 2.01
C GLN A 255 -4.46 -3.21 1.07
N GLN A 256 -4.13 -2.51 0.02
CA GLN A 256 -3.32 -3.05 -1.08
C GLN A 256 -1.82 -2.78 -0.93
N VAL A 257 -1.46 -1.72 -0.21
CA VAL A 257 -0.07 -1.25 -0.14
C VAL A 257 0.38 -1.05 1.31
N LEU A 258 -0.23 -0.12 2.05
CA LEU A 258 0.32 0.36 3.31
C LEU A 258 0.37 -0.72 4.40
N PHE A 259 -0.62 -1.61 4.43
CA PHE A 259 -0.69 -2.68 5.41
C PHE A 259 0.52 -3.63 5.33
N GLU A 260 1.03 -3.89 4.13
CA GLU A 260 2.22 -4.71 3.91
C GLU A 260 3.52 -3.90 3.90
N ALA A 261 3.49 -2.67 3.38
CA ALA A 261 4.68 -1.85 3.23
C ALA A 261 5.23 -1.34 4.57
N MET A 262 4.35 -1.00 5.52
CA MET A 262 4.77 -0.41 6.79
C MET A 262 5.61 -1.35 7.67
N PRO A 263 5.26 -2.63 7.87
CA PRO A 263 6.14 -3.58 8.56
C PRO A 263 7.49 -3.75 7.86
N GLN A 264 7.52 -3.77 6.52
CA GLN A 264 8.76 -3.86 5.74
C GLN A 264 9.64 -2.63 5.92
N LEU A 265 9.04 -1.43 5.91
CA LEU A 265 9.75 -0.17 6.17
C LEU A 265 10.44 -0.22 7.55
N ARG A 266 9.70 -0.65 8.58
CA ARG A 266 10.22 -0.82 9.94
C ARG A 266 11.37 -1.84 9.99
N GLN A 267 11.22 -2.97 9.33
CA GLN A 267 12.24 -4.02 9.27
C GLN A 267 13.52 -3.51 8.60
N ARG A 268 13.39 -2.79 7.48
CA ARG A 268 14.52 -2.17 6.78
C ARG A 268 15.22 -1.12 7.64
N LEU A 269 14.46 -0.28 8.35
CA LEU A 269 15.01 0.70 9.29
C LEU A 269 15.83 0.01 10.38
N ARG A 270 15.27 -1.02 11.03
CA ARG A 270 15.95 -1.79 12.09
C ARG A 270 17.22 -2.48 11.58
N ALA A 271 17.17 -3.12 10.42
CA ALA A 271 18.31 -3.79 9.81
C ALA A 271 19.44 -2.81 9.46
N ALA A 272 19.09 -1.66 8.91
CA ALA A 272 20.08 -0.61 8.60
C ALA A 272 20.70 0.00 9.86
N LEU A 273 19.87 0.23 10.90
CA LEU A 273 20.33 0.76 12.19
C LEU A 273 21.27 -0.23 12.88
N SER A 274 20.90 -1.50 12.97
CA SER A 274 21.74 -2.54 13.62
C SER A 274 23.09 -2.73 12.92
N THR A 275 23.17 -2.46 11.63
CA THR A 275 24.42 -2.55 10.87
C THR A 275 25.36 -1.36 11.17
N SER A 276 24.83 -0.15 11.24
CA SER A 276 25.63 1.08 11.38
C SER A 276 25.80 1.54 12.83
N TYR A 277 24.79 1.30 13.66
CA TYR A 277 24.69 1.73 15.07
C TYR A 277 24.11 0.61 15.94
N PRO A 278 24.83 -0.50 16.17
CA PRO A 278 24.31 -1.69 16.84
C PRO A 278 23.84 -1.45 18.28
N ASP A 279 24.34 -0.43 18.95
CA ASP A 279 24.02 -0.10 20.34
C ASP A 279 22.86 0.90 20.47
N VAL A 280 22.28 1.37 19.34
CA VAL A 280 21.15 2.33 19.32
C VAL A 280 19.83 1.58 19.21
N GLU A 281 18.89 1.89 20.11
CA GLU A 281 17.55 1.32 20.07
C GLU A 281 16.78 1.85 18.85
N PRO A 282 16.01 0.98 18.16
CA PRO A 282 15.15 1.42 17.07
C PRO A 282 14.02 2.30 17.58
N PRO A 283 13.40 3.13 16.71
CA PRO A 283 12.27 3.95 17.09
C PRO A 283 11.09 3.07 17.54
N ARG A 284 10.11 3.69 18.20
CA ARG A 284 8.87 3.05 18.60
C ARG A 284 8.22 2.34 17.41
N ASP A 285 7.49 1.29 17.68
CA ASP A 285 6.85 0.51 16.63
C ASP A 285 5.87 1.32 15.79
N ALA A 286 5.16 2.28 16.39
CA ALA A 286 4.23 3.20 15.74
C ALA A 286 4.86 4.56 15.44
N PHE A 287 6.11 4.62 15.00
CA PHE A 287 6.76 5.90 14.63
C PHE A 287 6.14 6.58 13.41
N CYS A 288 5.38 5.85 12.61
CA CYS A 288 4.62 6.36 11.49
C CYS A 288 3.18 5.88 11.59
N THR A 289 2.25 6.81 11.70
CA THR A 289 0.81 6.58 11.82
C THR A 289 0.05 7.35 10.75
N PHE A 290 -1.25 7.09 10.64
CA PHE A 290 -2.08 7.66 9.60
C PHE A 290 -3.27 8.40 10.19
N GLY A 291 -3.57 9.56 9.60
CA GLY A 291 -4.83 10.28 9.78
C GLY A 291 -5.63 10.30 8.48
N SER A 292 -6.90 10.59 8.55
CA SER A 292 -7.76 10.75 7.38
C SER A 292 -8.82 11.81 7.61
N TRP A 293 -8.94 12.71 6.65
CA TRP A 293 -10.06 13.65 6.54
C TRP A 293 -11.21 13.06 5.75
N VAL A 294 -10.95 11.98 4.99
CA VAL A 294 -11.94 11.34 4.13
C VAL A 294 -13.04 10.72 4.98
N GLY A 295 -14.27 11.21 4.81
CA GLY A 295 -15.43 10.78 5.60
C GLY A 295 -15.59 11.43 6.97
N SER A 296 -14.70 12.38 7.35
CA SER A 296 -14.77 13.09 8.62
C SER A 296 -14.74 14.62 8.50
N ASP A 297 -14.01 15.15 7.51
CA ASP A 297 -13.92 16.59 7.29
C ASP A 297 -15.25 17.17 6.80
N ARG A 298 -15.81 18.10 7.59
CA ARG A 298 -17.09 18.75 7.34
C ARG A 298 -16.95 20.15 6.75
N ASP A 299 -15.72 20.64 6.61
CA ASP A 299 -15.49 22.00 6.13
C ASP A 299 -15.93 22.13 4.66
N GLY A 300 -16.96 22.97 4.45
CA GLY A 300 -17.54 23.20 3.13
C GLY A 300 -18.25 22.00 2.48
N ASN A 301 -18.36 20.85 3.14
CA ASN A 301 -19.00 19.64 2.58
C ASN A 301 -20.21 19.19 3.42
N PRO A 302 -21.44 19.63 3.09
CA PRO A 302 -22.65 19.24 3.83
C PRO A 302 -22.99 17.75 3.73
N SER A 303 -22.36 17.00 2.82
CA SER A 303 -22.56 15.56 2.66
C SER A 303 -21.80 14.74 3.71
N VAL A 304 -20.85 15.32 4.43
CA VAL A 304 -20.14 14.68 5.54
C VAL A 304 -20.94 14.88 6.84
N THR A 305 -21.86 13.97 7.10
CA THR A 305 -22.70 13.98 8.30
C THR A 305 -22.11 13.10 9.41
N PRO A 306 -22.55 13.23 10.68
CA PRO A 306 -22.17 12.30 11.75
C PRO A 306 -22.40 10.83 11.40
N GLU A 307 -23.49 10.53 10.71
CA GLU A 307 -23.79 9.18 10.21
C GLU A 307 -22.73 8.67 9.23
N ILE A 308 -22.28 9.52 8.30
CA ILE A 308 -21.21 9.17 7.35
C ILE A 308 -19.90 8.93 8.09
N THR A 309 -19.55 9.77 9.06
CA THR A 309 -18.33 9.58 9.86
C THR A 309 -18.38 8.28 10.66
N TRP A 310 -19.55 7.96 11.25
CA TRP A 310 -19.77 6.69 11.93
C TRP A 310 -19.59 5.48 11.00
N ARG A 311 -20.22 5.52 9.82
CA ARG A 311 -20.10 4.46 8.82
C ARG A 311 -18.66 4.31 8.34
N THR A 312 -17.93 5.41 8.15
CA THR A 312 -16.52 5.40 7.78
C THR A 312 -15.70 4.68 8.84
N ALA A 313 -15.89 5.01 10.11
CA ALA A 313 -15.19 4.37 11.22
C ALA A 313 -15.51 2.86 11.32
N CYS A 314 -16.79 2.48 11.19
CA CYS A 314 -17.19 1.07 11.18
C CYS A 314 -16.60 0.32 9.98
N TYR A 315 -16.54 0.95 8.80
CA TYR A 315 -15.99 0.36 7.59
C TYR A 315 -14.46 0.16 7.69
N GLN A 316 -13.73 1.15 8.17
CA GLN A 316 -12.29 0.99 8.45
C GLN A 316 -12.02 -0.20 9.39
N ARG A 317 -12.78 -0.28 10.49
CA ARG A 317 -12.65 -1.36 11.47
C ARG A 317 -13.02 -2.72 10.89
N GLN A 318 -14.05 -2.80 10.06
CA GLN A 318 -14.42 -4.02 9.35
C GLN A 318 -13.27 -4.55 8.52
N LEU A 319 -12.67 -3.71 7.67
CA LEU A 319 -11.55 -4.09 6.80
C LEU A 319 -10.35 -4.61 7.59
N MET A 320 -10.03 -3.96 8.72
CA MET A 320 -8.95 -4.40 9.58
C MET A 320 -9.23 -5.76 10.21
N LEU A 321 -10.43 -5.96 10.74
CA LEU A 321 -10.81 -7.23 11.36
C LEU A 321 -10.82 -8.38 10.34
N GLU A 322 -11.31 -8.16 9.13
CA GLU A 322 -11.26 -9.14 8.04
C GLU A 322 -9.81 -9.54 7.71
N ARG A 323 -8.92 -8.55 7.65
CA ARG A 323 -7.49 -8.78 7.39
C ARG A 323 -6.84 -9.58 8.53
N TYR A 324 -7.10 -9.21 9.78
CA TYR A 324 -6.56 -9.94 10.93
C TYR A 324 -7.12 -11.36 11.06
N ILE A 325 -8.40 -11.57 10.77
CA ILE A 325 -9.00 -12.91 10.71
C ILE A 325 -8.27 -13.79 9.70
N LYS A 326 -7.98 -13.25 8.52
CA LYS A 326 -7.21 -13.96 7.50
C LYS A 326 -5.80 -14.29 7.98
N SER A 327 -5.05 -13.29 8.47
CA SER A 327 -3.67 -13.48 8.93
C SER A 327 -3.57 -14.47 10.10
N VAL A 328 -4.48 -14.40 11.08
CA VAL A 328 -4.52 -15.35 12.21
C VAL A 328 -4.89 -16.76 11.75
N SER A 329 -5.76 -16.90 10.73
CA SER A 329 -6.07 -18.21 10.15
C SER A 329 -4.86 -18.84 9.46
N GLU A 330 -4.10 -18.06 8.71
CA GLU A 330 -2.85 -18.49 8.05
C GLU A 330 -1.78 -18.86 9.09
N LEU A 331 -1.59 -18.05 10.14
CA LEU A 331 -0.70 -18.36 11.26
C LEU A 331 -1.08 -19.64 11.99
N ARG A 332 -2.39 -19.86 12.22
CA ARG A 332 -2.87 -21.09 12.85
C ARG A 332 -2.48 -22.33 12.04
N ASP A 333 -2.53 -22.25 10.73
CA ASP A 333 -2.17 -23.37 9.87
C ASP A 333 -0.65 -23.58 9.80
N GLN A 334 0.14 -22.52 9.98
CA GLN A 334 1.60 -22.57 10.01
C GLN A 334 2.16 -23.04 11.36
N LEU A 335 1.63 -22.55 12.48
CA LEU A 335 2.15 -22.82 13.83
C LEU A 335 1.61 -24.14 14.42
N SER A 336 1.83 -25.25 13.71
CA SER A 336 1.47 -26.61 14.14
C SER A 336 2.56 -27.29 14.99
N ILE A 337 3.22 -26.52 15.87
CA ILE A 337 4.33 -26.99 16.70
C ILE A 337 3.78 -27.86 17.83
N SER A 338 4.32 -29.06 17.95
CA SER A 338 3.95 -30.02 18.99
C SER A 338 4.74 -29.80 20.28
N MET A 339 4.04 -29.80 21.42
CA MET A 339 4.66 -29.77 22.75
C MET A 339 5.51 -31.01 23.08
N GLN A 340 5.50 -32.04 22.24
CA GLN A 340 6.42 -33.18 22.37
C GLN A 340 7.85 -32.85 21.96
N TRP A 341 8.02 -31.85 21.09
CA TRP A 341 9.28 -31.46 20.48
C TRP A 341 9.75 -30.06 20.88
N SER A 342 8.87 -29.24 21.47
CA SER A 342 9.18 -27.89 21.90
C SER A 342 8.59 -27.61 23.28
N GLN A 343 9.33 -26.92 24.12
CA GLN A 343 8.81 -26.44 25.39
C GLN A 343 7.86 -25.28 25.17
N ILE A 344 6.83 -25.19 25.98
CA ILE A 344 5.83 -24.11 25.89
C ILE A 344 5.92 -23.29 27.18
N SER A 345 5.82 -21.97 27.07
CA SER A 345 5.88 -21.08 28.22
C SER A 345 4.70 -21.36 29.19
N PRO A 346 4.93 -21.33 30.50
CA PRO A 346 3.86 -21.48 31.47
C PRO A 346 2.74 -20.47 31.32
N ALA A 347 3.08 -19.23 30.94
CA ALA A 347 2.12 -18.17 30.73
C ALA A 347 1.17 -18.48 29.54
N LEU A 348 1.66 -19.08 28.46
CA LEU A 348 0.81 -19.53 27.37
C LEU A 348 -0.15 -20.64 27.78
N LEU A 349 0.34 -21.61 28.59
CA LEU A 349 -0.50 -22.69 29.09
C LEU A 349 -1.59 -22.19 30.05
N GLU A 350 -1.27 -21.26 30.92
CA GLU A 350 -2.27 -20.59 31.78
C GLU A 350 -3.31 -19.84 30.96
N SER A 351 -2.88 -19.09 29.95
CA SER A 351 -3.77 -18.39 29.01
C SER A 351 -4.71 -19.33 28.25
N LEU A 352 -4.24 -20.53 27.89
CA LEU A 352 -5.06 -21.56 27.26
C LEU A 352 -6.15 -22.10 28.17
N GLU A 353 -5.87 -22.29 29.47
CA GLU A 353 -6.88 -22.69 30.42
C GLU A 353 -7.96 -21.61 30.63
N MET A 354 -7.55 -20.34 30.64
CA MET A 354 -8.51 -19.23 30.68
C MET A 354 -9.38 -19.19 29.41
N ASP A 355 -8.80 -19.40 28.25
CA ASP A 355 -9.55 -19.43 26.97
C ASP A 355 -10.48 -20.66 26.92
N ARG A 356 -10.09 -21.79 27.45
CA ARG A 356 -10.94 -22.99 27.59
C ARG A 356 -12.20 -22.73 28.42
N LEU A 357 -12.05 -21.98 29.51
CA LEU A 357 -13.20 -21.61 30.36
C LEU A 357 -14.12 -20.61 29.63
N ARG A 358 -13.54 -19.74 28.80
CA ARG A 358 -14.28 -18.72 28.04
C ARG A 358 -15.01 -19.30 26.83
N PHE A 359 -14.42 -20.30 26.16
CA PHE A 359 -14.91 -20.91 24.91
C PHE A 359 -14.90 -22.45 25.00
N PRO A 360 -15.75 -23.05 25.82
CA PRO A 360 -15.80 -24.52 25.98
C PRO A 360 -16.13 -25.23 24.65
N GLU A 361 -16.92 -24.62 23.79
CA GLU A 361 -17.30 -25.15 22.47
C GLU A 361 -16.07 -25.34 21.55
N ILE A 362 -15.14 -24.39 21.55
CA ILE A 362 -13.89 -24.50 20.77
C ILE A 362 -13.03 -25.62 21.31
N TYR A 363 -12.99 -25.77 22.62
CA TYR A 363 -12.26 -26.86 23.24
C TYR A 363 -12.84 -28.23 22.85
N GLU A 364 -14.15 -28.42 22.94
CA GLU A 364 -14.82 -29.66 22.57
C GLU A 364 -14.61 -29.99 21.07
N GLU A 365 -14.69 -29.01 20.20
CA GLU A 365 -14.49 -29.20 18.76
C GLU A 365 -13.03 -29.50 18.37
N ARG A 366 -12.07 -28.82 19.01
CA ARG A 366 -10.69 -28.73 18.54
C ARG A 366 -9.66 -29.44 19.44
N ALA A 367 -9.95 -29.62 20.73
CA ALA A 367 -8.96 -30.17 21.65
C ALA A 367 -8.52 -31.60 21.31
N ALA A 368 -9.43 -32.45 20.83
CA ALA A 368 -9.06 -33.81 20.38
C ALA A 368 -8.04 -33.79 19.23
N ARG A 369 -8.14 -32.79 18.34
CA ARG A 369 -7.29 -32.66 17.16
C ARG A 369 -5.98 -31.92 17.46
N TYR A 370 -6.03 -30.87 18.29
CA TYR A 370 -4.91 -29.99 18.57
C TYR A 370 -4.34 -30.13 19.98
N ARG A 371 -4.60 -31.30 20.65
CA ARG A 371 -4.18 -31.55 22.04
C ARG A 371 -2.70 -31.30 22.28
N LEU A 372 -1.86 -31.60 21.31
CA LEU A 372 -0.41 -31.45 21.42
C LEU A 372 0.13 -30.20 20.71
N GLU A 373 -0.75 -29.35 20.15
CA GLU A 373 -0.42 -28.18 19.34
C GLU A 373 -0.95 -26.89 20.01
N PRO A 374 -0.37 -26.42 21.11
CA PRO A 374 -0.91 -25.34 21.94
C PRO A 374 -1.00 -24.01 21.22
N TYR A 375 -0.06 -23.69 20.35
CA TYR A 375 -0.11 -22.46 19.53
C TYR A 375 -1.32 -22.45 18.59
N ARG A 376 -1.59 -23.58 17.95
CA ARG A 376 -2.74 -23.73 17.06
C ARG A 376 -4.07 -23.63 17.81
N LEU A 377 -4.10 -24.17 19.03
CA LEU A 377 -5.28 -24.05 19.90
C LEU A 377 -5.47 -22.60 20.35
N LYS A 378 -4.41 -21.90 20.77
CA LYS A 378 -4.45 -20.47 21.14
C LYS A 378 -4.94 -19.60 19.99
N LEU A 379 -4.41 -19.80 18.80
CA LEU A 379 -4.85 -19.08 17.60
C LEU A 379 -6.30 -19.40 17.20
N SER A 380 -6.81 -20.60 17.53
CA SER A 380 -8.23 -20.92 17.32
C SER A 380 -9.15 -20.11 18.23
N TYR A 381 -8.79 -19.91 19.50
CA TYR A 381 -9.51 -19.01 20.41
C TYR A 381 -9.41 -17.55 19.98
N THR A 382 -8.21 -17.11 19.61
CA THR A 382 -7.98 -15.75 19.09
C THR A 382 -8.82 -15.47 17.85
N LEU A 383 -8.88 -16.42 16.92
CA LEU A 383 -9.70 -16.33 15.71
C LEU A 383 -11.20 -16.20 16.04
N ARG A 384 -11.69 -16.98 17.01
CA ARG A 384 -13.09 -16.88 17.45
C ARG A 384 -13.40 -15.52 18.06
N ARG A 385 -12.51 -14.99 18.88
CA ARG A 385 -12.66 -13.66 19.48
C ARG A 385 -12.69 -12.56 18.40
N LEU A 386 -11.82 -12.64 17.38
CA LEU A 386 -11.83 -11.72 16.26
C LEU A 386 -13.14 -11.79 15.46
N GLN A 387 -13.66 -13.00 15.21
CA GLN A 387 -14.94 -13.19 14.52
C GLN A 387 -16.10 -12.56 15.31
N LEU A 388 -16.13 -12.69 16.63
CA LEU A 388 -17.13 -12.06 17.47
C LEU A 388 -16.96 -10.54 17.52
N THR A 389 -15.72 -10.04 17.50
CA THR A 389 -15.43 -8.61 17.40
C THR A 389 -15.93 -8.04 16.06
N HIS A 390 -15.71 -8.77 14.96
CA HIS A 390 -16.20 -8.42 13.64
C HIS A 390 -17.73 -8.41 13.58
N GLN A 391 -18.38 -9.44 14.12
CA GLN A 391 -19.85 -9.50 14.19
C GLN A 391 -20.44 -8.32 14.99
N ARG A 392 -19.81 -7.99 16.13
CA ARG A 392 -20.20 -6.80 16.92
C ARG A 392 -20.07 -5.51 16.10
N ASN A 393 -18.97 -5.35 15.35
CA ASN A 393 -18.77 -4.18 14.51
C ASN A 393 -19.87 -4.07 13.42
N GLN A 394 -20.28 -5.18 12.84
CA GLN A 394 -21.40 -5.20 11.87
C GLN A 394 -22.72 -4.74 12.55
N GLN A 395 -23.03 -5.26 13.73
CA GLN A 395 -24.21 -4.84 14.49
C GLN A 395 -24.19 -3.34 14.82
N LEU A 396 -23.03 -2.78 15.18
CA LEU A 396 -22.85 -1.35 15.43
C LEU A 396 -23.06 -0.50 14.16
N ALA A 397 -22.58 -0.99 13.01
CA ALA A 397 -22.77 -0.31 11.73
C ALA A 397 -24.24 -0.31 11.29
N GLU A 398 -24.96 -1.42 11.52
CA GLU A 398 -26.41 -1.56 11.23
C GLU A 398 -27.28 -0.72 12.17
N ALA A 399 -26.92 -0.63 13.45
CA ALA A 399 -27.65 0.14 14.45
C ALA A 399 -27.59 1.66 14.19
N GLY A 400 -26.54 2.13 13.50
CA GLY A 400 -26.31 3.54 13.23
C GLY A 400 -25.81 4.33 14.43
N TRP A 401 -25.43 5.59 14.20
CA TRP A 401 -24.81 6.42 15.24
C TRP A 401 -25.82 6.95 16.30
N GLU A 402 -27.09 7.06 15.93
CA GLU A 402 -28.18 7.53 16.84
C GLU A 402 -28.78 6.42 17.69
N SER A 403 -28.32 5.17 17.54
CA SER A 403 -28.87 4.08 18.35
C SER A 403 -28.63 4.37 19.84
N PRO A 404 -29.67 4.40 20.69
CA PRO A 404 -29.50 4.59 22.11
C PRO A 404 -28.64 3.43 22.63
N CYS A 405 -27.47 3.76 23.11
CA CYS A 405 -26.66 2.84 23.89
C CYS A 405 -27.47 2.51 25.14
N ASP A 406 -28.01 1.31 25.20
CA ASP A 406 -28.57 0.79 26.45
C ASP A 406 -27.51 1.03 27.54
N GLY A 407 -27.88 1.77 28.58
CA GLY A 407 -27.03 2.50 29.52
C GLY A 407 -25.96 1.72 30.28
N HIS A 408 -25.41 0.65 29.73
CA HIS A 408 -24.34 -0.14 30.33
C HIS A 408 -23.07 -0.29 29.47
N THR A 409 -23.07 0.20 28.25
CA THR A 409 -21.81 0.28 27.46
C THR A 409 -21.86 1.53 26.59
N GLY A 410 -21.43 2.65 27.09
CA GLY A 410 -21.26 3.84 26.28
C GLY A 410 -20.37 3.50 25.07
N VAL A 411 -20.91 3.61 23.85
CA VAL A 411 -20.19 3.36 22.60
C VAL A 411 -18.93 4.23 22.51
N VAL A 412 -18.94 5.37 23.15
CA VAL A 412 -17.80 6.30 23.25
C VAL A 412 -16.64 5.72 24.03
N SER A 413 -16.89 4.87 25.06
CA SER A 413 -15.82 4.25 25.84
C SER A 413 -15.13 3.09 25.13
N ALA A 414 -15.75 2.51 24.10
CA ALA A 414 -15.17 1.44 23.30
C ALA A 414 -14.13 1.95 22.27
N TRP A 415 -14.12 3.26 21.99
CA TRP A 415 -13.19 3.91 21.05
C TRP A 415 -12.09 4.72 21.75
N SER A 416 -12.35 5.17 22.99
CA SER A 416 -11.41 5.96 23.79
C SER A 416 -10.74 5.11 24.87
N ALA A 417 -10.17 3.96 24.51
CA ALA A 417 -9.37 3.17 25.45
C ALA A 417 -7.93 3.67 25.50
N GLU A 418 -7.76 4.98 25.77
CA GLU A 418 -6.57 5.49 26.42
C GLU A 418 -6.97 5.96 27.82
N GLY A 419 -6.63 5.12 28.79
CA GLY A 419 -6.37 5.52 30.17
C GLY A 419 -7.53 6.08 31.00
N ASN A 420 -8.27 5.23 31.68
CA ASN A 420 -8.44 5.40 33.13
C ASN A 420 -8.99 4.13 33.81
N ASN A 421 -8.10 3.36 34.41
CA ASN A 421 -8.45 2.32 35.37
C ASN A 421 -8.84 2.96 36.69
N GLY A 422 -10.11 2.92 37.03
CA GLY A 422 -10.58 3.31 38.34
C GLY A 422 -12.08 3.05 38.54
N GLY A 423 -12.47 1.80 38.72
CA GLY A 423 -13.85 1.46 39.04
C GLY A 423 -14.01 -0.02 39.36
N SER A 424 -13.74 -0.37 40.60
CA SER A 424 -14.07 -1.68 41.23
C SER A 424 -15.57 -1.89 41.23
N GLY A 425 -16.06 -3.03 40.73
CA GLY A 425 -17.37 -3.50 41.15
C GLY A 425 -18.04 -4.49 40.19
N LEU A 426 -18.16 -5.72 40.68
CA LEU A 426 -19.08 -6.79 40.27
C LEU A 426 -18.85 -7.45 38.91
N GLY A 427 -18.54 -8.75 38.98
CA GLY A 427 -18.26 -9.67 37.90
C GLY A 427 -19.20 -9.61 36.73
N SER A 428 -18.84 -8.78 35.74
CA SER A 428 -19.38 -8.89 34.39
C SER A 428 -18.87 -10.19 33.76
N ALA A 429 -19.73 -10.91 33.09
CA ALA A 429 -19.34 -12.07 32.30
C ALA A 429 -18.15 -11.69 31.39
N PRO A 430 -17.13 -12.55 31.25
CA PRO A 430 -15.94 -12.22 30.46
C PRO A 430 -16.39 -11.86 29.03
N GLU A 431 -15.95 -10.71 28.55
CA GLU A 431 -16.27 -10.27 27.18
C GLU A 431 -15.73 -11.30 26.17
N LEU A 432 -16.62 -11.84 25.35
CA LEU A 432 -16.28 -12.89 24.37
C LEU A 432 -15.55 -12.31 23.15
N HIS A 433 -15.65 -11.01 22.90
CA HIS A 433 -14.95 -10.30 21.84
C HIS A 433 -13.72 -9.57 22.42
N PHE A 434 -12.86 -9.04 21.55
CA PHE A 434 -11.79 -8.15 21.98
C PHE A 434 -12.36 -6.77 22.30
N SER A 435 -12.10 -6.27 23.49
CA SER A 435 -12.51 -4.94 23.94
C SER A 435 -11.61 -3.85 23.33
N SER A 436 -10.33 -4.16 23.15
CA SER A 436 -9.34 -3.24 22.57
C SER A 436 -8.37 -3.98 21.63
N ALA A 437 -7.64 -3.21 20.83
CA ALA A 437 -6.57 -3.72 19.99
C ALA A 437 -5.39 -4.25 20.86
N ASP A 438 -5.14 -3.63 22.00
CA ASP A 438 -4.07 -4.04 22.92
C ASP A 438 -4.30 -5.44 23.48
N GLU A 439 -5.55 -5.80 23.77
CA GLU A 439 -5.88 -7.14 24.24
C GLU A 439 -5.62 -8.20 23.15
N PHE A 440 -5.90 -7.88 21.90
CA PHE A 440 -5.56 -8.77 20.78
C PHE A 440 -4.04 -8.86 20.59
N ARG A 441 -3.34 -7.72 20.60
CA ARG A 441 -1.88 -7.66 20.50
C ARG A 441 -1.21 -8.50 21.60
N ALA A 442 -1.61 -8.34 22.86
CA ALA A 442 -1.09 -9.11 23.98
C ALA A 442 -1.24 -10.62 23.78
N SER A 443 -2.33 -11.07 23.13
CA SER A 443 -2.52 -12.47 22.78
C SER A 443 -1.50 -12.98 21.76
N LEU A 444 -1.04 -12.13 20.83
CA LEU A 444 -0.02 -12.46 19.84
C LEU A 444 1.39 -12.40 20.44
N GLU A 445 1.67 -11.38 21.24
CA GLU A 445 2.95 -11.21 21.94
C GLU A 445 3.24 -12.40 22.86
N LEU A 446 2.23 -12.90 23.57
CA LEU A 446 2.36 -14.11 24.39
C LEU A 446 2.80 -15.35 23.58
N ILE A 447 2.32 -15.49 22.34
CA ILE A 447 2.77 -16.55 21.43
C ILE A 447 4.22 -16.30 21.00
N ALA A 448 4.57 -15.06 20.66
CA ALA A 448 5.92 -14.68 20.23
C ALA A 448 6.94 -14.93 21.35
N GLU A 449 6.68 -14.48 22.56
CA GLU A 449 7.53 -14.72 23.73
C GLU A 449 7.74 -16.23 24.03
N SER A 450 6.67 -17.02 23.89
CA SER A 450 6.78 -18.47 24.07
C SER A 450 7.63 -19.15 22.99
N LEU A 451 7.60 -18.67 21.74
CA LEU A 451 8.46 -19.14 20.65
C LEU A 451 9.91 -18.73 20.87
N GLU A 452 10.15 -17.47 21.20
CA GLU A 452 11.50 -16.91 21.43
C GLU A 452 12.21 -17.59 22.60
N ALA A 453 11.49 -17.96 23.66
CA ALA A 453 12.03 -18.73 24.78
C ALA A 453 12.59 -20.09 24.35
N THR A 454 12.19 -20.63 23.22
CA THR A 454 12.70 -21.89 22.65
C THR A 454 13.69 -21.66 21.48
N GLY A 455 14.08 -20.41 21.24
CA GLY A 455 14.97 -20.03 20.13
C GLY A 455 14.32 -20.05 18.75
N LEU A 456 12.97 -20.07 18.69
CA LEU A 456 12.21 -20.01 17.44
C LEU A 456 11.71 -18.58 17.20
N SER A 457 11.74 -18.16 15.95
CA SER A 457 11.08 -16.92 15.50
C SER A 457 10.08 -17.24 14.38
N CYS A 458 8.99 -16.50 14.34
CA CYS A 458 7.97 -16.60 13.28
C CYS A 458 7.77 -15.24 12.65
N GLU A 459 8.34 -15.03 11.47
CA GLU A 459 8.29 -13.73 10.76
C GLU A 459 6.85 -13.27 10.48
N PRO A 460 5.91 -14.11 10.02
CA PRO A 460 4.51 -13.69 9.84
C PRO A 460 3.83 -13.22 11.14
N LEU A 461 4.18 -13.83 12.30
CA LEU A 461 3.68 -13.38 13.60
C LEU A 461 4.26 -12.02 13.98
N GLN A 462 5.56 -11.80 13.80
CA GLN A 462 6.21 -10.52 14.06
C GLN A 462 5.67 -9.42 13.15
N THR A 463 5.40 -9.74 11.88
CA THR A 463 4.75 -8.83 10.93
C THR A 463 3.36 -8.45 11.41
N LEU A 464 2.54 -9.41 11.85
CA LEU A 464 1.20 -9.15 12.36
C LEU A 464 1.22 -8.28 13.63
N ILE A 465 2.14 -8.55 14.57
CA ILE A 465 2.34 -7.72 15.76
C ILE A 465 2.74 -6.28 15.35
N SER A 466 3.63 -6.12 14.37
CA SER A 466 4.00 -4.81 13.85
C SER A 466 2.81 -4.07 13.23
N GLN A 467 1.96 -4.76 12.47
CA GLN A 467 0.73 -4.20 11.91
C GLN A 467 -0.22 -3.74 13.02
N MET A 468 -0.32 -4.51 14.10
CA MET A 468 -1.14 -4.12 15.27
C MET A 468 -0.64 -2.86 15.96
N HIS A 469 0.67 -2.65 16.07
CA HIS A 469 1.23 -1.42 16.63
C HIS A 469 0.92 -0.19 15.79
N ILE A 470 0.88 -0.33 14.46
CA ILE A 470 0.68 0.80 13.53
C ILE A 470 -0.81 1.11 13.34
N PHE A 471 -1.62 0.09 13.13
CA PHE A 471 -3.00 0.24 12.68
C PHE A 471 -4.05 -0.05 13.78
N ALA A 472 -3.69 -0.78 14.85
CA ALA A 472 -4.65 -1.22 15.86
C ALA A 472 -5.91 -1.86 15.20
N PHE A 473 -7.12 -1.39 15.55
CA PHE A 473 -8.37 -1.74 14.85
C PHE A 473 -8.88 -0.63 13.93
N CYS A 474 -8.03 0.33 13.57
CA CYS A 474 -8.39 1.47 12.73
C CYS A 474 -7.26 1.75 11.75
N LEU A 475 -7.56 1.86 10.45
CA LEU A 475 -6.54 2.11 9.42
C LEU A 475 -5.91 3.50 9.55
N ALA A 476 -6.74 4.49 9.88
CA ALA A 476 -6.35 5.88 10.08
C ALA A 476 -7.26 6.53 11.12
N SER A 477 -6.70 7.40 11.96
CA SER A 477 -7.54 8.24 12.83
C SER A 477 -8.35 9.21 11.99
N LEU A 478 -9.63 9.38 12.30
CA LEU A 478 -10.49 10.36 11.66
C LEU A 478 -10.30 11.69 12.36
N ASP A 479 -9.89 12.70 11.60
CA ASP A 479 -9.67 14.09 12.10
C ASP A 479 -10.77 15.03 11.67
#